data_2e140f04234e92fc957a36d5bddf8174
#
_entry.id   2e140f04234e92fc957a36d5bddf8174
#
_cell.length_a   1.000
_cell.length_b   1.000
_cell.length_c   1.000
_cell.angle_alpha   90.00
_cell.angle_beta   90.00
_cell.angle_gamma   90.00
#
_symmetry.space_group_name_H-M   'P 1'
#
loop_
_entity.id
_entity.type
_entity.pdbx_description
1 polymer ?
#
loop_
_entity_poly.entity_id
_entity_poly.type
_entity_poly.pdbx_seq_one_letter_code
_entity_poly.pdbx_strand_id
1 'polypeptide(L)'
;MYTSFIHAAFVLQSEQANKTLEPDVYEAIVRAAEQDKWSDRGSFLGVLELLRRAAISSIATEPLLQHLGKDNAALVCDFYGRFCSKPSCFEDLLPYAKGLDRNGRDALLARAASQKTNLETIDAIQKYINAEKLEALLRPPKSPEQATEKSQQHMLAYVESLKHVRLPDTEMQPGDDLALLAAYSLLEQKGTDADVDAAVIAAYGCSQSRRGYRLRLLLMRLLQRLGCLKAATEHFGSLGVRAIQYDTLSHYILSRTSAFGGTCLLYTSPSPRDLST
;
A
#
# COMPACT_ATOMS: atom_id res chain seq x y z
N MET A 1 -19.32 2.33 7.39
CA MET A 1 -18.00 2.86 6.98
C MET A 1 -18.07 4.25 6.33
N TYR A 2 -18.89 4.46 5.30
CA TYR A 2 -19.07 5.79 4.66
C TYR A 2 -19.66 6.86 5.57
N THR A 3 -20.54 6.50 6.50
CA THR A 3 -21.23 7.44 7.39
C THR A 3 -20.30 8.19 8.35
N SER A 4 -19.31 7.53 8.94
CA SER A 4 -18.37 8.18 9.89
C SER A 4 -17.45 9.19 9.20
N PHE A 5 -16.96 8.87 7.99
CA PHE A 5 -16.13 9.78 7.21
C PHE A 5 -16.91 11.00 6.70
N ILE A 6 -18.14 10.79 6.21
CA ILE A 6 -19.01 11.86 5.75
C ILE A 6 -19.40 12.76 6.94
N HIS A 7 -19.70 12.15 8.10
CA HIS A 7 -20.05 12.89 9.31
C HIS A 7 -18.87 13.73 9.78
N ALA A 8 -17.65 13.17 9.86
CA ALA A 8 -16.45 13.91 10.21
C ALA A 8 -16.17 15.08 9.23
N ALA A 9 -16.40 14.87 7.93
CA ALA A 9 -16.24 15.91 6.93
C ALA A 9 -17.26 17.04 7.07
N PHE A 10 -18.52 16.69 7.32
CA PHE A 10 -19.62 17.64 7.50
C PHE A 10 -19.43 18.49 8.77
N VAL A 11 -19.08 17.83 9.86
CA VAL A 11 -18.78 18.43 11.14
C VAL A 11 -17.71 19.50 11.01
N LEU A 12 -16.57 19.18 10.39
CA LEU A 12 -15.47 20.12 10.21
C LEU A 12 -15.77 21.27 9.26
N GLN A 13 -16.69 21.11 8.31
CA GLN A 13 -17.17 22.22 7.48
C GLN A 13 -18.02 23.23 8.27
N SER A 14 -18.84 22.75 9.21
CA SER A 14 -19.68 23.63 10.04
C SER A 14 -18.88 24.39 11.12
N GLU A 15 -17.72 23.85 11.53
CA GLU A 15 -16.89 24.34 12.63
C GLU A 15 -15.76 25.29 12.20
N GLN A 16 -15.53 25.48 10.91
CA GLN A 16 -14.47 26.39 10.40
C GLN A 16 -14.55 27.82 10.96
N ALA A 17 -15.72 28.23 11.47
CA ALA A 17 -15.93 29.53 12.04
C ALA A 17 -15.35 29.69 13.48
N ASN A 18 -15.33 28.63 14.29
CA ASN A 18 -15.03 28.70 15.72
C ASN A 18 -13.61 28.27 16.13
N LYS A 19 -12.82 27.64 15.20
CA LYS A 19 -11.45 27.18 15.44
C LYS A 19 -11.26 26.22 16.63
N THR A 20 -12.33 25.67 17.17
CA THR A 20 -12.32 24.67 18.25
C THR A 20 -13.26 23.53 17.91
N LEU A 21 -12.89 22.30 18.28
CA LEU A 21 -13.75 21.13 18.21
C LEU A 21 -14.66 21.14 19.47
N GLU A 22 -15.92 21.52 19.31
CA GLU A 22 -16.88 21.46 20.40
C GLU A 22 -17.20 19.99 20.76
N PRO A 23 -17.44 19.70 22.08
CA PRO A 23 -17.69 18.34 22.55
C PRO A 23 -18.81 17.63 21.80
N ASP A 24 -19.92 18.30 21.54
CA ASP A 24 -21.11 17.72 20.87
C ASP A 24 -20.80 17.20 19.46
N VAL A 25 -19.80 17.77 18.82
CA VAL A 25 -19.43 17.52 17.44
C VAL A 25 -18.66 16.20 17.29
N TYR A 26 -17.74 15.92 18.20
CA TYR A 26 -16.94 14.70 18.12
C TYR A 26 -17.51 13.53 18.94
N GLU A 27 -18.41 13.81 19.89
CA GLU A 27 -18.98 12.80 20.78
C GLU A 27 -19.63 11.63 20.04
N ALA A 28 -20.37 11.90 18.96
CA ALA A 28 -21.02 10.83 18.19
C ALA A 28 -20.02 9.86 17.55
N ILE A 29 -18.89 10.38 17.05
CA ILE A 29 -17.83 9.58 16.41
C ILE A 29 -17.07 8.80 17.48
N VAL A 30 -16.73 9.46 18.58
CA VAL A 30 -16.01 8.85 19.71
C VAL A 30 -16.87 7.80 20.38
N ARG A 31 -18.13 8.09 20.67
CA ARG A 31 -19.09 7.12 21.25
C ARG A 31 -19.23 5.86 20.38
N ALA A 32 -19.28 6.02 19.06
CA ALA A 32 -19.32 4.85 18.15
C ALA A 32 -18.07 3.98 18.30
N ALA A 33 -16.88 4.59 18.38
CA ALA A 33 -15.63 3.86 18.58
C ALA A 33 -15.55 3.20 19.96
N GLU A 34 -16.04 3.87 21.01
CA GLU A 34 -16.08 3.35 22.39
C GLU A 34 -17.08 2.22 22.57
N GLN A 35 -18.30 2.34 21.98
CA GLN A 35 -19.32 1.29 22.00
C GLN A 35 -18.81 0.00 21.42
N ASP A 36 -18.06 0.07 20.34
CA ASP A 36 -17.43 -1.08 19.70
C ASP A 36 -16.10 -1.48 20.38
N LYS A 37 -15.74 -0.85 21.50
CA LYS A 37 -14.44 -1.04 22.18
C LYS A 37 -13.24 -0.92 21.22
N TRP A 38 -13.36 0.00 20.26
CA TRP A 38 -12.35 0.23 19.22
C TRP A 38 -12.07 -1.00 18.35
N SER A 39 -13.01 -1.95 18.26
CA SER A 39 -12.87 -3.17 17.46
C SER A 39 -13.28 -2.97 16.01
N ASP A 40 -14.18 -2.01 15.73
CA ASP A 40 -14.52 -1.66 14.36
C ASP A 40 -13.49 -0.71 13.75
N ARG A 41 -12.94 -1.12 12.60
CA ARG A 41 -11.95 -0.35 11.86
C ARG A 41 -12.49 1.00 11.38
N GLY A 42 -13.77 1.04 10.96
CA GLY A 42 -14.39 2.25 10.41
C GLY A 42 -14.55 3.34 11.46
N SER A 43 -15.02 3.00 12.64
CA SER A 43 -15.19 3.93 13.76
C SER A 43 -13.84 4.49 14.22
N PHE A 44 -12.81 3.63 14.32
CA PHE A 44 -11.46 4.09 14.69
C PHE A 44 -10.87 5.05 13.64
N LEU A 45 -10.97 4.72 12.35
CA LEU A 45 -10.51 5.61 11.27
C LEU A 45 -11.29 6.93 11.25
N GLY A 46 -12.57 6.93 11.66
CA GLY A 46 -13.35 8.14 11.82
C GLY A 46 -12.71 9.12 12.81
N VAL A 47 -12.22 8.63 13.95
CA VAL A 47 -11.53 9.45 14.96
C VAL A 47 -10.18 9.95 14.43
N LEU A 48 -9.37 9.09 13.80
CA LEU A 48 -8.09 9.51 13.22
C LEU A 48 -8.28 10.56 12.11
N GLU A 49 -9.30 10.40 11.25
CA GLU A 49 -9.60 11.36 10.19
C GLU A 49 -10.10 12.70 10.75
N LEU A 50 -10.88 12.68 11.83
CA LEU A 50 -11.31 13.89 12.54
C LEU A 50 -10.09 14.68 13.02
N LEU A 51 -9.15 14.03 13.74
CA LEU A 51 -7.92 14.66 14.22
C LEU A 51 -7.07 15.21 13.06
N ARG A 52 -6.91 14.45 11.98
CA ARG A 52 -6.13 14.87 10.81
C ARG A 52 -6.73 16.11 10.15
N ARG A 53 -8.04 16.14 9.95
CA ARG A 53 -8.72 17.30 9.35
C ARG A 53 -8.70 18.51 10.25
N ALA A 54 -8.91 18.33 11.55
CA ALA A 54 -8.81 19.41 12.52
C ALA A 54 -7.40 20.04 12.48
N ALA A 55 -6.35 19.22 12.44
CA ALA A 55 -4.98 19.70 12.31
C ALA A 55 -4.74 20.50 11.01
N ILE A 56 -5.27 20.03 9.87
CA ILE A 56 -5.17 20.74 8.58
C ILE A 56 -5.91 22.08 8.62
N SER A 57 -7.06 22.13 9.28
CA SER A 57 -7.89 23.35 9.42
C SER A 57 -7.43 24.27 10.56
N SER A 58 -6.33 23.93 11.24
CA SER A 58 -5.83 24.65 12.41
C SER A 58 -6.85 24.78 13.54
N ILE A 59 -7.70 23.76 13.69
CA ILE A 59 -8.66 23.63 14.79
C ILE A 59 -7.96 22.94 15.95
N ALA A 60 -8.14 23.47 17.18
CA ALA A 60 -7.56 22.90 18.38
C ALA A 60 -8.10 21.49 18.65
N THR A 61 -7.21 20.51 18.80
CA THR A 61 -7.56 19.09 19.02
C THR A 61 -7.39 18.65 20.48
N GLU A 62 -6.84 19.53 21.32
CA GLU A 62 -6.54 19.26 22.72
C GLU A 62 -7.75 18.75 23.51
N PRO A 63 -8.96 19.31 23.38
CA PRO A 63 -10.13 18.83 24.13
C PRO A 63 -10.45 17.36 23.77
N LEU A 64 -10.37 17.00 22.49
CA LEU A 64 -10.60 15.63 22.04
C LEU A 64 -9.51 14.68 22.55
N LEU A 65 -8.25 15.06 22.46
CA LEU A 65 -7.13 14.24 22.93
C LEU A 65 -7.17 14.05 24.46
N GLN A 66 -7.56 15.09 25.23
CA GLN A 66 -7.79 15.00 26.67
C GLN A 66 -8.93 14.03 27.00
N HIS A 67 -10.05 14.11 26.28
CA HIS A 67 -11.18 13.18 26.44
C HIS A 67 -10.75 11.74 26.20
N LEU A 68 -9.96 11.49 25.16
CA LEU A 68 -9.44 10.15 24.81
C LEU A 68 -8.31 9.66 25.74
N GLY A 69 -7.70 10.55 26.53
CA GLY A 69 -6.55 10.24 27.39
C GLY A 69 -5.31 9.75 26.61
N LYS A 70 -5.21 10.08 25.33
CA LYS A 70 -4.14 9.63 24.42
C LYS A 70 -3.77 10.72 23.45
N ASP A 71 -2.50 10.78 23.07
CA ASP A 71 -2.04 11.62 21.98
C ASP A 71 -2.30 10.95 20.61
N ASN A 72 -2.10 11.74 19.56
CA ASN A 72 -2.32 11.27 18.18
C ASN A 72 -1.42 10.08 17.82
N ALA A 73 -0.16 10.08 18.29
CA ALA A 73 0.78 9.00 17.99
C ALA A 73 0.36 7.69 18.67
N ALA A 74 -0.11 7.76 19.93
CA ALA A 74 -0.63 6.60 20.66
C ALA A 74 -1.87 6.02 19.96
N LEU A 75 -2.78 6.85 19.46
CA LEU A 75 -3.95 6.38 18.71
C LEU A 75 -3.56 5.68 17.40
N VAL A 76 -2.60 6.21 16.65
CA VAL A 76 -2.07 5.58 15.43
C VAL A 76 -1.40 4.25 15.76
N CYS A 77 -0.61 4.18 16.84
CA CYS A 77 0.01 2.94 17.31
C CYS A 77 -1.02 1.89 17.76
N ASP A 78 -2.09 2.31 18.42
CA ASP A 78 -3.18 1.43 18.85
C ASP A 78 -3.95 0.86 17.65
N PHE A 79 -4.25 1.70 16.65
CA PHE A 79 -4.84 1.24 15.40
C PHE A 79 -3.97 0.16 14.75
N TYR A 80 -2.68 0.46 14.58
CA TYR A 80 -1.74 -0.51 14.02
C TYR A 80 -1.73 -1.81 14.82
N GLY A 81 -1.64 -1.74 16.15
CA GLY A 81 -1.61 -2.92 17.00
C GLY A 81 -2.84 -3.84 16.86
N ARG A 82 -4.00 -3.27 16.54
CA ARG A 82 -5.26 -4.01 16.35
C ARG A 82 -5.44 -4.57 14.95
N PHE A 83 -5.03 -3.81 13.93
CA PHE A 83 -5.37 -4.10 12.53
C PHE A 83 -4.15 -4.47 11.66
N CYS A 84 -2.96 -4.65 12.24
CA CYS A 84 -1.73 -4.94 11.50
C CYS A 84 -1.77 -6.24 10.67
N SER A 85 -2.67 -7.19 10.98
CA SER A 85 -2.87 -8.40 10.16
C SER A 85 -3.82 -8.18 8.95
N LYS A 86 -4.43 -6.99 8.83
CA LYS A 86 -5.33 -6.71 7.71
C LYS A 86 -4.57 -6.17 6.49
N PRO A 87 -4.90 -6.64 5.27
CA PRO A 87 -4.21 -6.18 4.05
C PRO A 87 -4.29 -4.67 3.82
N SER A 88 -5.37 -4.02 4.25
CA SER A 88 -5.58 -2.58 4.10
C SER A 88 -4.92 -1.73 5.19
N CYS A 89 -4.30 -2.32 6.22
CA CYS A 89 -3.81 -1.58 7.38
C CYS A 89 -2.80 -0.49 7.01
N PHE A 90 -1.88 -0.77 6.09
CA PHE A 90 -0.89 0.21 5.64
C PHE A 90 -1.55 1.38 4.91
N GLU A 91 -2.44 1.08 3.96
CA GLU A 91 -3.14 2.09 3.16
C GLU A 91 -4.03 2.97 4.04
N ASP A 92 -4.69 2.37 5.03
CA ASP A 92 -5.52 3.08 6.02
C ASP A 92 -4.66 4.04 6.88
N LEU A 93 -3.46 3.62 7.29
CA LEU A 93 -2.59 4.43 8.14
C LEU A 93 -1.75 5.46 7.40
N LEU A 94 -1.57 5.31 6.09
CA LEU A 94 -0.69 6.15 5.28
C LEU A 94 -0.86 7.66 5.51
N PRO A 95 -2.10 8.23 5.52
CA PRO A 95 -2.30 9.66 5.71
C PRO A 95 -1.95 10.12 7.14
N TYR A 96 -2.14 9.27 8.14
CA TYR A 96 -1.91 9.60 9.55
C TYR A 96 -0.43 9.43 9.92
N ALA A 97 0.21 8.37 9.46
CA ALA A 97 1.63 8.10 9.69
C ALA A 97 2.54 9.21 9.13
N LYS A 98 2.18 9.78 7.96
CA LYS A 98 2.91 10.92 7.37
C LYS A 98 2.83 12.17 8.23
N GLY A 99 1.72 12.38 8.94
CA GLY A 99 1.48 13.53 9.80
C GLY A 99 2.14 13.45 11.19
N LEU A 100 2.70 12.31 11.57
CA LEU A 100 3.37 12.15 12.85
C LEU A 100 4.69 12.94 12.90
N ASP A 101 5.02 13.47 14.07
CA ASP A 101 6.34 13.99 14.39
C ASP A 101 7.39 12.86 14.46
N ARG A 102 8.65 13.22 14.71
CA ARG A 102 9.74 12.24 14.76
C ARG A 102 9.52 11.17 15.83
N ASN A 103 9.12 11.60 17.03
CA ASN A 103 8.92 10.68 18.15
C ASN A 103 7.75 9.71 17.88
N GLY A 104 6.65 10.21 17.34
CA GLY A 104 5.50 9.40 16.94
C GLY A 104 5.82 8.39 15.83
N ARG A 105 6.65 8.79 14.84
CA ARG A 105 7.14 7.85 13.81
C ARG A 105 8.01 6.76 14.39
N ASP A 106 8.93 7.10 15.28
CA ASP A 106 9.81 6.12 15.96
C ASP A 106 8.99 5.18 16.85
N ALA A 107 7.97 5.67 17.55
CA ALA A 107 7.05 4.85 18.35
C ALA A 107 6.23 3.89 17.46
N LEU A 108 5.71 4.37 16.31
CA LEU A 108 4.98 3.53 15.37
C LEU A 108 5.87 2.43 14.76
N LEU A 109 7.11 2.77 14.39
CA LEU A 109 8.08 1.78 13.88
C LEU A 109 8.46 0.75 14.94
N ALA A 110 8.66 1.16 16.19
CA ALA A 110 8.91 0.25 17.30
C ALA A 110 7.72 -0.70 17.53
N ARG A 111 6.49 -0.16 17.47
CA ARG A 111 5.27 -0.96 17.54
C ARG A 111 5.17 -1.94 16.38
N ALA A 112 5.49 -1.51 15.17
CA ALA A 112 5.47 -2.37 13.99
C ALA A 112 6.50 -3.49 14.09
N ALA A 113 7.72 -3.19 14.53
CA ALA A 113 8.75 -4.18 14.75
C ALA A 113 8.35 -5.24 15.79
N SER A 114 7.69 -4.83 16.89
CA SER A 114 7.23 -5.76 17.94
C SER A 114 6.13 -6.72 17.47
N GLN A 115 5.45 -6.44 16.36
CA GLN A 115 4.40 -7.29 15.80
C GLN A 115 4.91 -8.26 14.72
N LYS A 116 6.17 -8.14 14.29
CA LYS A 116 6.78 -9.10 13.37
C LYS A 116 6.97 -10.44 14.07
N THR A 117 6.45 -11.49 13.43
CA THR A 117 6.57 -12.88 13.89
C THR A 117 7.09 -13.75 12.74
N ASN A 118 7.29 -15.04 12.98
CA ASN A 118 7.65 -15.99 11.93
C ASN A 118 6.61 -15.99 10.81
N LEU A 119 7.06 -16.23 9.56
CA LEU A 119 6.23 -16.16 8.35
C LEU A 119 5.43 -17.46 8.10
N GLU A 120 4.89 -18.07 9.15
CA GLU A 120 4.25 -19.38 9.11
C GLU A 120 2.74 -19.33 8.80
N THR A 121 2.13 -18.15 8.91
CA THR A 121 0.70 -17.97 8.69
C THR A 121 0.44 -16.74 7.82
N ILE A 122 -0.72 -16.71 7.14
CA ILE A 122 -1.13 -15.56 6.31
C ILE A 122 -1.15 -14.27 7.15
N ASP A 123 -1.68 -14.32 8.37
CA ASP A 123 -1.74 -13.17 9.27
C ASP A 123 -0.34 -12.68 9.67
N ALA A 124 0.59 -13.60 9.92
CA ALA A 124 1.98 -13.27 10.24
C ALA A 124 2.70 -12.62 9.04
N ILE A 125 2.52 -13.17 7.86
CA ILE A 125 3.04 -12.61 6.61
C ILE A 125 2.48 -11.19 6.40
N GLN A 126 1.19 -10.98 6.61
CA GLN A 126 0.56 -9.68 6.44
C GLN A 126 1.06 -8.65 7.47
N LYS A 127 1.24 -9.05 8.74
CA LYS A 127 1.85 -8.19 9.77
C LYS A 127 3.26 -7.77 9.37
N TYR A 128 4.05 -8.71 8.89
CA TYR A 128 5.41 -8.44 8.42
C TYR A 128 5.41 -7.46 7.24
N ILE A 129 4.57 -7.70 6.23
CA ILE A 129 4.43 -6.81 5.06
C ILE A 129 4.04 -5.40 5.48
N ASN A 130 3.04 -5.23 6.35
CA ASN A 130 2.59 -3.92 6.81
C ASN A 130 3.69 -3.19 7.61
N ALA A 131 4.49 -3.93 8.40
CA ALA A 131 5.64 -3.35 9.11
C ALA A 131 6.73 -2.88 8.13
N GLU A 132 7.08 -3.68 7.12
CA GLU A 132 8.09 -3.31 6.12
C GLU A 132 7.63 -2.13 5.25
N LYS A 133 6.34 -2.08 4.87
CA LYS A 133 5.76 -0.93 4.16
C LYS A 133 5.85 0.36 4.98
N LEU A 134 5.58 0.30 6.28
CA LEU A 134 5.72 1.45 7.18
C LEU A 134 7.19 1.85 7.33
N GLU A 135 8.10 0.90 7.46
CA GLU A 135 9.53 1.18 7.53
C GLU A 135 10.03 1.84 6.25
N ALA A 136 9.68 1.31 5.07
CA ALA A 136 10.03 1.91 3.79
C ALA A 136 9.48 3.34 3.61
N LEU A 137 8.27 3.61 4.13
CA LEU A 137 7.64 4.93 4.07
C LEU A 137 8.33 5.95 4.99
N LEU A 138 8.59 5.56 6.25
CA LEU A 138 9.00 6.49 7.30
C LEU A 138 10.52 6.59 7.43
N ARG A 139 11.24 5.55 6.99
CA ARG A 139 12.70 5.44 7.08
C ARG A 139 13.26 4.81 5.79
N PRO A 140 13.12 5.50 4.63
CA PRO A 140 13.62 4.98 3.37
C PRO A 140 15.14 4.80 3.42
N PRO A 141 15.72 3.85 2.65
CA PRO A 141 17.16 3.65 2.56
C PRO A 141 17.85 4.92 2.05
N LYS A 142 18.99 5.26 2.65
CA LYS A 142 19.72 6.50 2.35
C LYS A 142 20.91 6.27 1.43
N SER A 143 21.33 5.02 1.25
CA SER A 143 22.45 4.66 0.37
C SER A 143 22.11 3.46 -0.50
N PRO A 144 22.79 3.28 -1.65
CA PRO A 144 22.63 2.12 -2.52
C PRO A 144 22.85 0.78 -1.79
N GLU A 145 23.82 0.74 -0.88
CA GLU A 145 24.13 -0.47 -0.11
C GLU A 145 22.96 -0.85 0.81
N GLN A 146 22.38 0.14 1.51
CA GLN A 146 21.20 -0.07 2.35
C GLN A 146 19.97 -0.52 1.52
N ALA A 147 19.80 0.04 0.32
CA ALA A 147 18.72 -0.34 -0.58
C ALA A 147 18.88 -1.81 -1.05
N THR A 148 20.12 -2.20 -1.38
CA THR A 148 20.44 -3.58 -1.77
C THR A 148 20.23 -4.55 -0.60
N GLU A 149 20.69 -4.20 0.59
CA GLU A 149 20.51 -4.99 1.79
C GLU A 149 19.01 -5.20 2.12
N LYS A 150 18.22 -4.12 2.04
CA LYS A 150 16.76 -4.19 2.24
C LYS A 150 16.10 -5.07 1.18
N SER A 151 16.50 -4.94 -0.08
CA SER A 151 16.00 -5.80 -1.15
C SER A 151 16.28 -7.27 -0.87
N GLN A 152 17.49 -7.62 -0.45
CA GLN A 152 17.87 -8.99 -0.10
C GLN A 152 17.05 -9.50 1.09
N GLN A 153 16.87 -8.69 2.14
CA GLN A 153 16.05 -9.05 3.31
C GLN A 153 14.60 -9.36 2.90
N HIS A 154 13.99 -8.50 2.05
CA HIS A 154 12.64 -8.72 1.56
C HIS A 154 12.53 -9.98 0.69
N MET A 155 13.54 -10.25 -0.16
CA MET A 155 13.56 -11.47 -0.97
C MET A 155 13.70 -12.73 -0.14
N LEU A 156 14.54 -12.73 0.89
CA LEU A 156 14.65 -13.84 1.83
C LEU A 156 13.32 -14.10 2.54
N ALA A 157 12.67 -13.03 3.02
CA ALA A 157 11.35 -13.13 3.64
C ALA A 157 10.28 -13.64 2.65
N TYR A 158 10.33 -13.21 1.37
CA TYR A 158 9.44 -13.72 0.34
C TYR A 158 9.60 -15.23 0.13
N VAL A 159 10.84 -15.68 -0.07
CA VAL A 159 11.13 -17.10 -0.27
C VAL A 159 10.72 -17.92 0.97
N GLU A 160 10.95 -17.41 2.16
CA GLU A 160 10.54 -18.07 3.41
C GLU A 160 9.02 -18.17 3.49
N SER A 161 8.29 -17.10 3.18
CA SER A 161 6.82 -17.13 3.16
C SER A 161 6.24 -18.18 2.23
N LEU A 162 6.87 -18.41 1.05
CA LEU A 162 6.45 -19.43 0.09
C LEU A 162 6.69 -20.87 0.56
N LYS A 163 7.63 -21.09 1.49
CA LYS A 163 7.86 -22.42 2.08
C LYS A 163 6.75 -22.81 3.04
N HIS A 164 6.25 -21.85 3.81
CA HIS A 164 5.25 -22.12 4.85
C HIS A 164 3.82 -21.99 4.35
N VAL A 165 3.55 -21.00 3.48
CA VAL A 165 2.20 -20.74 2.98
C VAL A 165 2.23 -20.63 1.47
N ARG A 166 1.70 -21.66 0.80
CA ARG A 166 1.54 -21.65 -0.65
C ARG A 166 0.08 -21.88 -1.02
N LEU A 167 -0.51 -20.87 -1.63
CA LEU A 167 -1.88 -20.92 -2.14
C LEU A 167 -1.90 -21.53 -3.56
N PRO A 168 -3.08 -22.02 -4.01
CA PRO A 168 -3.24 -22.51 -5.38
C PRO A 168 -2.87 -21.46 -6.42
N ASP A 169 -2.49 -21.90 -7.63
CA ASP A 169 -2.12 -21.02 -8.76
C ASP A 169 -3.25 -20.09 -9.21
N THR A 170 -4.49 -20.33 -8.76
CA THR A 170 -5.66 -19.48 -9.01
C THR A 170 -5.74 -18.27 -8.10
N GLU A 171 -4.90 -18.19 -7.06
CA GLU A 171 -4.87 -17.11 -6.07
C GLU A 171 -3.54 -16.37 -6.08
N MET A 172 -3.53 -15.15 -5.53
CA MET A 172 -2.29 -14.42 -5.28
C MET A 172 -1.59 -14.98 -4.05
N GLN A 173 -0.26 -15.06 -4.09
CA GLN A 173 0.49 -15.52 -2.93
C GLN A 173 0.53 -14.42 -1.85
N PRO A 174 0.36 -14.77 -0.57
CA PRO A 174 0.33 -13.78 0.52
C PRO A 174 1.59 -12.92 0.61
N GLY A 175 2.74 -13.49 0.21
CA GLY A 175 4.05 -12.83 0.25
C GLY A 175 4.36 -11.92 -0.95
N ASP A 176 3.51 -11.82 -1.98
CA ASP A 176 3.81 -11.09 -3.22
C ASP A 176 4.25 -9.64 -2.99
N ASP A 177 3.71 -8.98 -1.98
CA ASP A 177 4.09 -7.61 -1.62
C ASP A 177 5.54 -7.52 -1.08
N LEU A 178 6.15 -8.60 -0.57
CA LEU A 178 7.57 -8.62 -0.20
C LEU A 178 8.48 -8.57 -1.42
N ALA A 179 8.14 -9.31 -2.48
CA ALA A 179 8.87 -9.21 -3.75
C ALA A 179 8.70 -7.82 -4.39
N LEU A 180 7.54 -7.20 -4.26
CA LEU A 180 7.35 -5.80 -4.68
C LEU A 180 8.22 -4.83 -3.88
N LEU A 181 8.28 -4.96 -2.55
CA LEU A 181 9.12 -4.14 -1.70
C LEU A 181 10.61 -4.32 -2.04
N ALA A 182 11.05 -5.56 -2.31
CA ALA A 182 12.41 -5.83 -2.74
C ALA A 182 12.76 -5.09 -4.05
N ALA A 183 11.89 -5.19 -5.05
CA ALA A 183 12.09 -4.49 -6.32
C ALA A 183 12.05 -2.96 -6.14
N TYR A 184 11.13 -2.41 -5.36
CA TYR A 184 11.06 -0.97 -5.10
C TYR A 184 12.28 -0.45 -4.35
N SER A 185 12.83 -1.22 -3.40
CA SER A 185 14.07 -0.84 -2.70
C SER A 185 15.23 -0.61 -3.67
N LEU A 186 15.36 -1.46 -4.70
CA LEU A 186 16.40 -1.28 -5.74
C LEU A 186 16.12 -0.06 -6.64
N LEU A 187 14.85 0.17 -6.99
CA LEU A 187 14.46 1.27 -7.88
C LEU A 187 14.70 2.67 -7.28
N GLU A 188 14.84 2.77 -5.95
CA GLU A 188 15.28 4.02 -5.30
C GLU A 188 16.67 4.45 -5.75
N GLN A 189 17.54 3.54 -6.20
CA GLN A 189 18.91 3.84 -6.64
C GLN A 189 18.97 4.55 -7.99
N LYS A 190 17.91 4.49 -8.80
CA LYS A 190 17.81 5.07 -10.15
C LYS A 190 18.97 4.67 -11.06
N GLY A 191 18.70 3.93 -12.11
CA GLY A 191 19.71 3.50 -13.10
C GLY A 191 19.26 2.25 -13.83
N THR A 192 19.92 1.95 -14.93
CA THR A 192 19.61 0.78 -15.76
C THR A 192 19.85 -0.53 -15.01
N ASP A 193 20.93 -0.60 -14.23
CA ASP A 193 21.26 -1.82 -13.48
C ASP A 193 20.20 -2.09 -12.41
N ALA A 194 19.75 -1.05 -11.68
CA ALA A 194 18.65 -1.18 -10.73
C ALA A 194 17.34 -1.61 -11.41
N ASP A 195 17.05 -1.14 -12.63
CA ASP A 195 15.89 -1.57 -13.40
C ASP A 195 16.00 -3.05 -13.80
N VAL A 196 17.19 -3.53 -14.18
CA VAL A 196 17.45 -4.93 -14.52
C VAL A 196 17.25 -5.82 -13.31
N ASP A 197 17.88 -5.48 -12.18
CA ASP A 197 17.78 -6.26 -10.95
C ASP A 197 16.32 -6.31 -10.43
N ALA A 198 15.62 -5.18 -10.45
CA ALA A 198 14.21 -5.13 -10.09
C ALA A 198 13.33 -5.95 -11.05
N ALA A 199 13.67 -5.97 -12.36
CA ALA A 199 12.96 -6.79 -13.34
C ALA A 199 13.17 -8.29 -13.09
N VAL A 200 14.37 -8.70 -12.69
CA VAL A 200 14.68 -10.09 -12.31
C VAL A 200 13.84 -10.52 -11.10
N ILE A 201 13.78 -9.68 -10.07
CA ILE A 201 12.95 -9.94 -8.89
C ILE A 201 11.46 -10.06 -9.27
N ALA A 202 10.96 -9.11 -10.05
CA ALA A 202 9.57 -9.12 -10.49
C ALA A 202 9.24 -10.34 -11.37
N ALA A 203 10.17 -10.76 -12.26
CA ALA A 203 10.03 -11.94 -13.08
C ALA A 203 9.99 -13.22 -12.23
N TYR A 204 10.89 -13.33 -11.24
CA TYR A 204 10.86 -14.43 -10.29
C TYR A 204 9.52 -14.48 -9.53
N GLY A 205 9.06 -13.35 -9.00
CA GLY A 205 7.77 -13.27 -8.34
C GLY A 205 6.60 -13.70 -9.24
N CYS A 206 6.59 -13.26 -10.51
CA CYS A 206 5.59 -13.70 -11.50
C CYS A 206 5.64 -15.20 -11.79
N SER A 207 6.81 -15.84 -11.67
CA SER A 207 6.94 -17.29 -11.85
C SER A 207 6.36 -18.08 -10.68
N GLN A 208 6.41 -17.51 -9.46
CA GLN A 208 5.88 -18.12 -8.24
C GLN A 208 4.38 -17.84 -8.05
N SER A 209 3.89 -16.70 -8.55
CA SER A 209 2.52 -16.22 -8.37
C SER A 209 1.87 -15.88 -9.71
N ARG A 210 1.14 -16.85 -10.29
CA ARG A 210 0.47 -16.64 -11.58
C ARG A 210 -0.55 -15.51 -11.58
N ARG A 211 -1.19 -15.27 -10.44
CA ARG A 211 -2.20 -14.22 -10.24
C ARG A 211 -1.64 -12.93 -9.62
N GLY A 212 -0.35 -12.86 -9.37
CA GLY A 212 0.35 -11.68 -8.86
C GLY A 212 0.36 -10.52 -9.86
N TYR A 213 -0.80 -9.92 -10.12
CA TYR A 213 -0.95 -8.86 -11.14
C TYR A 213 -0.08 -7.62 -10.83
N ARG A 214 0.14 -7.29 -9.55
CA ARG A 214 0.98 -6.13 -9.17
C ARG A 214 2.44 -6.32 -9.61
N LEU A 215 3.00 -7.52 -9.37
CA LEU A 215 4.35 -7.90 -9.84
C LEU A 215 4.42 -7.85 -11.36
N ARG A 216 3.40 -8.36 -12.05
CA ARG A 216 3.34 -8.37 -13.50
C ARG A 216 3.26 -6.96 -14.10
N LEU A 217 2.48 -6.07 -13.51
CA LEU A 217 2.42 -4.66 -13.92
C LEU A 217 3.76 -3.94 -13.70
N LEU A 218 4.45 -4.22 -12.59
CA LEU A 218 5.80 -3.70 -12.35
C LEU A 218 6.78 -4.23 -13.39
N LEU A 219 6.80 -5.54 -13.62
CA LEU A 219 7.66 -6.18 -14.62
C LEU A 219 7.46 -5.59 -16.02
N MET A 220 6.21 -5.42 -16.44
CA MET A 220 5.89 -4.79 -17.73
C MET A 220 6.47 -3.39 -17.86
N ARG A 221 6.35 -2.55 -16.83
CA ARG A 221 6.92 -1.21 -16.81
C ARG A 221 8.45 -1.23 -16.91
N LEU A 222 9.09 -2.14 -16.21
CA LEU A 222 10.55 -2.30 -16.22
C LEU A 222 11.02 -2.80 -17.59
N LEU A 223 10.37 -3.81 -18.17
CA LEU A 223 10.67 -4.29 -19.50
C LEU A 223 10.53 -3.20 -20.58
N GLN A 224 9.53 -2.32 -20.46
CA GLN A 224 9.39 -1.17 -21.36
C GLN A 224 10.51 -0.13 -21.16
N ARG A 225 10.95 0.11 -19.93
CA ARG A 225 12.09 1.01 -19.65
C ARG A 225 13.40 0.45 -20.24
N LEU A 226 13.55 -0.86 -20.20
CA LEU A 226 14.68 -1.60 -20.75
C LEU A 226 14.59 -1.83 -22.28
N GLY A 227 13.53 -1.39 -22.95
CA GLY A 227 13.34 -1.55 -24.39
C GLY A 227 12.83 -2.94 -24.83
N CYS A 228 12.47 -3.80 -23.88
CA CYS A 228 12.01 -5.18 -24.12
C CYS A 228 10.49 -5.22 -24.39
N LEU A 229 10.01 -4.51 -25.42
CA LEU A 229 8.58 -4.32 -25.67
C LEU A 229 7.83 -5.64 -25.95
N LYS A 230 8.45 -6.59 -26.69
CA LYS A 230 7.85 -7.89 -26.98
C LYS A 230 7.52 -8.65 -25.70
N ALA A 231 8.48 -8.77 -24.78
CA ALA A 231 8.28 -9.44 -23.50
C ALA A 231 7.21 -8.72 -22.64
N ALA A 232 7.21 -7.38 -22.62
CA ALA A 232 6.18 -6.61 -21.94
C ALA A 232 4.77 -6.93 -22.46
N THR A 233 4.61 -7.08 -23.79
CA THR A 233 3.33 -7.43 -24.44
C THR A 233 2.88 -8.85 -24.08
N GLU A 234 3.80 -9.82 -24.02
CA GLU A 234 3.49 -11.19 -23.60
C GLU A 234 2.97 -11.24 -22.16
N HIS A 235 3.59 -10.45 -21.25
CA HIS A 235 3.11 -10.31 -19.88
C HIS A 235 1.75 -9.62 -19.79
N PHE A 236 1.45 -8.65 -20.65
CA PHE A 236 0.13 -8.03 -20.74
C PHE A 236 -0.94 -9.04 -21.16
N GLY A 237 -0.69 -9.83 -22.19
CA GLY A 237 -1.60 -10.90 -22.59
C GLY A 237 -1.90 -11.90 -21.46
N SER A 238 -0.90 -12.18 -20.61
CA SER A 238 -1.03 -13.06 -19.46
C SER A 238 -1.86 -12.49 -18.30
N LEU A 239 -2.19 -11.18 -18.29
CA LEU A 239 -3.10 -10.59 -17.29
C LEU A 239 -4.54 -11.05 -17.48
N GLY A 240 -4.91 -11.57 -18.65
CA GLY A 240 -6.28 -12.00 -18.96
C GLY A 240 -7.28 -10.85 -18.97
N VAL A 241 -6.81 -9.66 -19.32
CA VAL A 241 -7.62 -8.43 -19.41
C VAL A 241 -8.70 -8.59 -20.50
N ARG A 242 -9.94 -8.21 -20.19
CA ARG A 242 -11.08 -8.33 -21.12
C ARG A 242 -11.89 -7.05 -21.18
N ALA A 243 -12.48 -6.79 -22.34
CA ALA A 243 -13.45 -5.71 -22.57
C ALA A 243 -13.06 -4.36 -21.94
N ILE A 244 -13.86 -3.82 -21.04
CA ILE A 244 -13.66 -2.51 -20.38
C ILE A 244 -12.29 -2.40 -19.69
N GLN A 245 -11.75 -3.51 -19.15
CA GLN A 245 -10.42 -3.51 -18.56
C GLN A 245 -9.32 -3.27 -19.61
N TYR A 246 -9.55 -3.70 -20.85
CA TYR A 246 -8.61 -3.47 -21.93
C TYR A 246 -8.47 -1.97 -22.21
N ASP A 247 -9.57 -1.24 -22.29
CA ASP A 247 -9.56 0.20 -22.50
C ASP A 247 -8.83 0.95 -21.38
N THR A 248 -9.03 0.51 -20.13
CA THR A 248 -8.41 1.16 -18.96
C THR A 248 -6.94 0.79 -18.75
N LEU A 249 -6.51 -0.41 -19.15
CA LEU A 249 -5.14 -0.92 -18.90
C LEU A 249 -4.23 -0.88 -20.14
N SER A 250 -4.77 -0.64 -21.35
CA SER A 250 -3.97 -0.56 -22.58
C SER A 250 -2.87 0.50 -22.52
N HIS A 251 -3.04 1.56 -21.73
CA HIS A 251 -2.01 2.59 -21.54
C HIS A 251 -0.70 2.02 -20.97
N TYR A 252 -0.74 0.90 -20.23
CA TYR A 252 0.47 0.23 -19.74
C TYR A 252 1.35 -0.32 -20.86
N ILE A 253 0.79 -0.62 -22.02
CA ILE A 253 1.53 -1.09 -23.20
C ILE A 253 1.73 0.05 -24.20
N LEU A 254 0.69 0.85 -24.45
CA LEU A 254 0.69 1.82 -25.55
C LEU A 254 1.50 3.08 -25.26
N SER A 255 1.70 3.44 -23.99
CA SER A 255 2.35 4.70 -23.60
C SER A 255 3.75 4.93 -24.17
N ARG A 256 4.46 3.87 -24.57
CA ARG A 256 5.83 3.94 -25.12
C ARG A 256 5.99 3.28 -26.49
N THR A 257 4.93 2.76 -27.11
CA THR A 257 5.01 2.09 -28.41
C THR A 257 5.56 2.99 -29.53
N SER A 258 5.23 4.26 -29.52
CA SER A 258 5.76 5.23 -30.48
C SER A 258 7.26 5.46 -30.34
N ALA A 259 7.79 5.43 -29.13
CA ALA A 259 9.22 5.63 -28.85
C ALA A 259 10.08 4.44 -29.32
N PHE A 260 9.51 3.22 -29.38
CA PHE A 260 10.23 1.99 -29.75
C PHE A 260 9.90 1.49 -31.16
N GLY A 261 9.26 2.31 -32.00
CA GLY A 261 8.90 1.89 -33.36
C GLY A 261 7.86 0.75 -33.41
N GLY A 262 7.21 0.47 -32.30
CA GLY A 262 6.21 -0.61 -32.14
C GLY A 262 4.85 -0.28 -32.78
N THR A 263 4.82 0.43 -33.92
CA THR A 263 3.60 0.76 -34.63
C THR A 263 2.76 -0.46 -35.01
N CYS A 264 3.38 -1.59 -35.26
CA CYS A 264 2.66 -2.85 -35.51
C CYS A 264 1.77 -3.27 -34.33
N LEU A 265 2.17 -3.02 -33.08
CA LEU A 265 1.36 -3.35 -31.91
C LEU A 265 0.08 -2.50 -31.80
N LEU A 266 0.10 -1.26 -32.33
CA LEU A 266 -1.07 -0.40 -32.37
C LEU A 266 -2.14 -0.91 -33.35
N TYR A 267 -1.70 -1.58 -34.46
CA TYR A 267 -2.60 -2.08 -35.48
C TYR A 267 -2.98 -3.55 -35.33
N THR A 268 -2.18 -4.33 -34.58
CA THR A 268 -2.44 -5.77 -34.35
C THR A 268 -3.06 -6.04 -32.98
N SER A 269 -3.25 -5.01 -32.15
CA SER A 269 -4.02 -5.10 -30.91
C SER A 269 -5.47 -5.49 -31.26
N PRO A 270 -6.01 -6.60 -30.74
CA PRO A 270 -7.37 -7.01 -31.08
C PRO A 270 -8.35 -5.90 -30.70
N SER A 271 -9.19 -5.51 -31.69
CA SER A 271 -10.28 -4.58 -31.44
C SER A 271 -11.20 -5.16 -30.37
N PRO A 272 -11.88 -4.34 -29.54
CA PRO A 272 -12.92 -4.81 -28.64
C PRO A 272 -13.99 -5.66 -29.33
N ARG A 273 -14.16 -5.51 -30.64
CA ARG A 273 -15.08 -6.31 -31.47
C ARG A 273 -14.58 -7.72 -31.75
N ASP A 274 -13.25 -7.94 -31.73
CA ASP A 274 -12.63 -9.24 -32.02
C ASP A 274 -12.60 -10.16 -30.78
N LEU A 275 -12.97 -9.61 -29.62
CA LEU A 275 -13.02 -10.34 -28.34
C LEU A 275 -14.46 -10.80 -27.98
N SER A 276 -15.43 -10.61 -28.85
CA SER A 276 -16.85 -10.92 -28.61
C SER A 276 -17.31 -12.28 -29.16
N THR A 277 -16.38 -13.16 -29.56
CA THR A 277 -16.67 -14.55 -29.98
C THR A 277 -16.26 -15.58 -28.94
#